data_5a24317b9edf550412926b1f56afdca7
#
_entry.id   5a24317b9edf550412926b1f56afdca7
#
_cell.length_a   1.000
_cell.length_b   1.000
_cell.length_c   1.000
_cell.angle_alpha   90.00
_cell.angle_beta   90.00
_cell.angle_gamma   90.00
#
_symmetry.space_group_name_H-M   'P 1'
#
loop_
_entity.id
_entity.type
_entity.pdbx_description
1 polymer ?
#
loop_
_entity_poly.entity_id
_entity_poly.type
_entity_poly.pdbx_seq_one_letter_code
_entity_poly.pdbx_strand_id
1 'polypeptide(L)'
;MADPFSNPGTGLFQNSFQSGFLSILYSVGSKPLQIWDKVVHNGHLKRITDQDIQSCVIELMGSNVSTCYITAPADPSRTLGIKLPFLVMIIKNLKKYFTFEVQVLDDKNVRRRFRASNYQSTTRVKPFICTMPMRLDDGWNQIQFNLSDFTRRAYGTNYVETLRVQIHANCRIRRIYFSDRLYSEEDLPPEFKLFLPIQK
;
A
#
# COMPACT_ATOMS: atom_id res chain seq x y z
N MET A 1 3.30 -22.99 -27.59
CA MET A 1 2.06 -23.02 -26.79
C MET A 1 2.21 -21.97 -25.70
N ALA A 2 1.44 -20.90 -25.77
CA ALA A 2 1.46 -19.92 -24.69
C ALA A 2 0.93 -20.58 -23.43
N ASP A 3 1.66 -20.44 -22.34
CA ASP A 3 1.23 -20.87 -21.01
C ASP A 3 -0.12 -20.22 -20.72
N PRO A 4 -1.19 -20.99 -20.46
CA PRO A 4 -2.50 -20.41 -20.14
C PRO A 4 -2.48 -19.56 -18.88
N PHE A 5 -1.40 -19.61 -18.10
CA PHE A 5 -1.19 -18.77 -16.92
C PHE A 5 -0.37 -17.51 -17.22
N SER A 6 0.15 -17.35 -18.43
CA SER A 6 0.92 -16.19 -18.83
C SER A 6 0.07 -15.13 -19.55
N ASN A 7 -1.23 -15.11 -19.31
CA ASN A 7 -2.11 -14.10 -19.90
C ASN A 7 -1.70 -12.72 -19.37
N PRO A 8 -1.19 -11.81 -20.22
CA PRO A 8 -0.87 -10.46 -19.79
C PRO A 8 -2.15 -9.80 -19.29
N GLY A 9 -2.20 -9.52 -17.99
CA GLY A 9 -3.39 -9.00 -17.32
C GLY A 9 -3.94 -9.89 -16.21
N THR A 10 -3.41 -11.13 -16.04
CA THR A 10 -3.76 -11.94 -14.88
C THR A 10 -3.06 -11.38 -13.64
N GLY A 11 -3.84 -11.10 -12.58
CA GLY A 11 -3.32 -10.60 -11.32
C GLY A 11 -2.43 -11.62 -10.61
N LEU A 12 -1.38 -11.15 -9.94
CA LEU A 12 -0.44 -12.02 -9.20
C LEU A 12 -1.16 -12.90 -8.18
N PHE A 13 -2.21 -12.38 -7.54
CA PHE A 13 -2.97 -13.06 -6.50
C PHE A 13 -4.36 -13.50 -6.96
N GLN A 14 -4.65 -13.41 -8.25
CA GLN A 14 -6.00 -13.64 -8.78
C GLN A 14 -6.51 -15.06 -8.49
N ASN A 15 -5.64 -16.06 -8.56
CA ASN A 15 -5.97 -17.45 -8.32
C ASN A 15 -5.66 -17.91 -6.89
N SER A 16 -5.23 -16.99 -6.02
CA SER A 16 -4.97 -17.29 -4.62
C SER A 16 -6.25 -17.23 -3.82
N PHE A 17 -6.38 -18.10 -2.82
CA PHE A 17 -7.46 -18.00 -1.85
C PHE A 17 -7.25 -16.71 -1.02
N GLN A 18 -8.25 -15.82 -1.05
CA GLN A 18 -8.13 -14.50 -0.43
C GLN A 18 -9.12 -14.36 0.71
N SER A 19 -8.65 -14.63 1.92
CA SER A 19 -9.38 -14.36 3.15
C SER A 19 -8.39 -14.02 4.26
N GLY A 20 -8.87 -13.35 5.31
CA GLY A 20 -8.03 -12.94 6.42
C GLY A 20 -7.05 -11.86 6.02
N PHE A 21 -5.77 -12.19 6.02
CA PHE A 21 -4.67 -11.25 5.78
C PHE A 21 -3.84 -11.67 4.56
N LEU A 22 -3.48 -10.70 3.73
CA LEU A 22 -2.58 -10.90 2.60
C LEU A 22 -1.52 -9.80 2.63
N SER A 23 -0.32 -10.13 3.08
CA SER A 23 0.82 -9.20 3.12
C SER A 23 1.46 -9.06 1.75
N ILE A 24 1.69 -7.83 1.32
CA ILE A 24 2.43 -7.54 0.08
C ILE A 24 3.81 -6.94 0.35
N LEU A 25 4.06 -6.45 1.55
CA LEU A 25 5.37 -5.99 2.00
C LEU A 25 5.50 -6.28 3.49
N TYR A 26 6.60 -6.94 3.87
CA TYR A 26 6.97 -7.13 5.26
C TYR A 26 8.47 -6.91 5.41
N SER A 27 8.85 -5.86 6.14
CA SER A 27 10.23 -5.38 6.22
C SER A 27 11.20 -6.38 6.87
N VAL A 28 10.68 -7.27 7.72
CA VAL A 28 11.47 -8.29 8.43
C VAL A 28 11.64 -9.56 7.62
N GLY A 29 10.86 -9.73 6.56
CA GLY A 29 10.95 -10.90 5.69
C GLY A 29 12.31 -11.00 4.98
N SER A 30 12.59 -12.16 4.43
CA SER A 30 13.86 -12.42 3.71
C SER A 30 13.97 -11.60 2.42
N LYS A 31 12.84 -11.36 1.74
CA LYS A 31 12.76 -10.60 0.50
C LYS A 31 11.59 -9.63 0.56
N PRO A 32 11.69 -8.53 1.34
CA PRO A 32 10.54 -7.65 1.59
C PRO A 32 10.01 -6.96 0.34
N LEU A 33 10.84 -6.75 -0.68
CA LEU A 33 10.45 -6.07 -1.92
C LEU A 33 10.33 -7.04 -3.11
N GLN A 34 10.02 -8.30 -2.85
CA GLN A 34 10.02 -9.34 -3.89
C GLN A 34 9.11 -9.02 -5.08
N ILE A 35 7.94 -8.43 -4.83
CA ILE A 35 6.96 -8.11 -5.88
C ILE A 35 7.00 -6.64 -6.29
N TRP A 36 7.95 -5.87 -5.74
CA TRP A 36 8.04 -4.44 -5.93
C TRP A 36 9.15 -4.05 -6.89
N ASP A 37 8.89 -3.02 -7.71
CA ASP A 37 9.91 -2.28 -8.43
C ASP A 37 10.19 -0.98 -7.70
N LYS A 38 11.35 -0.38 -7.98
CA LYS A 38 11.77 0.87 -7.35
C LYS A 38 12.24 1.87 -8.38
N VAL A 39 11.89 3.13 -8.15
CA VAL A 39 12.41 4.30 -8.86
C VAL A 39 12.94 5.23 -7.80
N VAL A 40 14.24 5.45 -7.76
CA VAL A 40 14.88 6.25 -6.72
C VAL A 40 15.85 7.23 -7.37
N HIS A 41 15.44 8.51 -7.43
CA HIS A 41 16.25 9.62 -7.91
C HIS A 41 16.43 10.63 -6.79
N ASN A 42 17.68 11.03 -6.51
CA ASN A 42 18.01 11.97 -5.45
C ASN A 42 17.46 11.55 -4.09
N GLY A 43 17.63 10.29 -3.77
CA GLY A 43 17.14 9.70 -2.54
C GLY A 43 17.75 8.33 -2.29
N HIS A 44 17.13 7.59 -1.39
CA HIS A 44 17.56 6.23 -1.11
C HIS A 44 16.40 5.33 -0.71
N LEU A 45 16.58 4.05 -0.94
CA LEU A 45 15.74 2.97 -0.47
C LEU A 45 16.66 1.97 0.22
N LYS A 46 16.52 1.82 1.52
CA LYS A 46 17.39 0.91 2.28
C LYS A 46 16.66 0.28 3.46
N ARG A 47 17.20 -0.83 3.89
CA ARG A 47 16.72 -1.56 5.06
C ARG A 47 17.55 -1.12 6.27
N ILE A 48 16.86 -0.60 7.29
CA ILE A 48 17.50 -0.07 8.50
C ILE A 48 16.77 -0.59 9.73
N THR A 49 17.38 -0.42 10.90
CA THR A 49 16.72 -0.69 12.18
C THR A 49 16.10 0.61 12.68
N ASP A 50 14.79 0.59 12.94
CA ASP A 50 14.10 1.70 13.56
C ASP A 50 14.14 1.56 15.07
N GLN A 51 14.56 2.60 15.77
CA GLN A 51 14.77 2.58 17.22
C GLN A 51 13.45 2.61 18.01
N ASP A 52 12.41 3.23 17.46
CA ASP A 52 11.13 3.35 18.17
C ASP A 52 10.44 2.00 18.32
N ILE A 53 10.49 1.17 17.29
CA ILE A 53 9.87 -0.15 17.30
C ILE A 53 10.89 -1.29 17.38
N GLN A 54 12.18 -0.97 17.41
CA GLN A 54 13.29 -1.92 17.48
C GLN A 54 13.16 -3.06 16.46
N SER A 55 12.89 -2.68 15.23
CA SER A 55 12.65 -3.60 14.15
C SER A 55 13.32 -3.11 12.87
N CYS A 56 13.66 -4.05 12.01
CA CYS A 56 14.08 -3.78 10.66
C CYS A 56 12.92 -3.20 9.86
N VAL A 57 13.16 -2.09 9.16
CA VAL A 57 12.17 -1.39 8.36
C VAL A 57 12.77 -1.02 7.01
N ILE A 58 11.90 -0.73 6.04
CA ILE A 58 12.31 -0.15 4.75
C ILE A 58 12.19 1.36 4.87
N GLU A 59 13.29 2.07 4.62
CA GLU A 59 13.31 3.54 4.59
C GLU A 59 13.35 4.02 3.15
N LEU A 60 12.38 4.84 2.78
CA LEU A 60 12.25 5.44 1.45
C LEU A 60 12.30 6.96 1.62
N MET A 61 13.38 7.58 1.18
CA MET A 61 13.61 9.02 1.31
C MET A 61 14.05 9.63 -0.02
N GLY A 62 13.54 10.81 -0.31
CA GLY A 62 13.92 11.54 -1.50
C GLY A 62 13.53 13.00 -1.43
N SER A 63 14.27 13.85 -2.15
CA SER A 63 14.01 15.29 -2.22
C SER A 63 12.77 15.62 -3.05
N ASN A 64 12.41 14.76 -4.02
CA ASN A 64 11.24 14.91 -4.86
C ASN A 64 10.40 13.64 -4.78
N VAL A 65 9.21 13.76 -4.19
CA VAL A 65 8.31 12.62 -3.98
C VAL A 65 7.84 11.99 -5.29
N SER A 66 7.77 12.75 -6.37
CA SER A 66 7.32 12.24 -7.67
C SER A 66 8.33 11.31 -8.34
N THR A 67 9.60 11.39 -7.98
CA THR A 67 10.69 10.63 -8.60
C THR A 67 11.34 9.62 -7.64
N CYS A 68 10.71 9.37 -6.50
CA CYS A 68 11.22 8.44 -5.51
C CYS A 68 10.06 7.61 -4.95
N TYR A 69 9.90 6.37 -5.45
CA TYR A 69 8.77 5.52 -5.06
C TYR A 69 9.07 4.04 -5.29
N ILE A 70 8.24 3.20 -4.68
CA ILE A 70 8.14 1.76 -4.97
C ILE A 70 6.75 1.47 -5.49
N THR A 71 6.63 0.50 -6.38
CA THR A 71 5.36 0.13 -7.00
C THR A 71 5.21 -1.39 -7.12
N ALA A 72 4.04 -1.90 -6.86
CA ALA A 72 3.71 -3.33 -6.99
C ALA A 72 2.50 -3.51 -7.88
N PRO A 73 2.51 -4.46 -8.82
CA PRO A 73 3.61 -5.41 -9.10
C PRO A 73 4.77 -4.74 -9.82
N ALA A 74 5.95 -5.36 -9.75
CA ALA A 74 7.16 -4.87 -10.40
C ALA A 74 7.01 -4.79 -11.91
N ASP A 75 6.37 -5.77 -12.51
CA ASP A 75 6.07 -5.78 -13.94
C ASP A 75 4.90 -4.83 -14.23
N PRO A 76 5.12 -3.74 -15.01
CA PRO A 76 4.05 -2.77 -15.29
C PRO A 76 2.91 -3.34 -16.14
N SER A 77 3.11 -4.47 -16.81
CA SER A 77 2.06 -5.13 -17.59
C SER A 77 1.16 -6.03 -16.75
N ARG A 78 1.51 -6.28 -15.49
CA ARG A 78 0.75 -7.13 -14.57
C ARG A 78 -0.04 -6.32 -13.56
N THR A 79 -0.96 -6.98 -12.87
CA THR A 79 -1.74 -6.41 -11.78
C THR A 79 -1.65 -7.29 -10.53
N LEU A 80 -2.04 -6.76 -9.38
CA LEU A 80 -2.10 -7.55 -8.14
C LEU A 80 -3.26 -8.53 -8.13
N GLY A 81 -4.45 -8.10 -8.54
CA GLY A 81 -5.65 -8.93 -8.51
C GLY A 81 -6.12 -9.25 -7.09
N ILE A 82 -5.95 -8.33 -6.16
CA ILE A 82 -6.32 -8.52 -4.75
C ILE A 82 -7.75 -8.04 -4.55
N LYS A 83 -8.62 -8.93 -4.09
CA LYS A 83 -10.06 -8.67 -3.91
C LYS A 83 -10.43 -8.24 -2.50
N LEU A 84 -9.53 -8.38 -1.53
CA LEU A 84 -9.76 -7.96 -0.16
C LEU A 84 -9.97 -6.44 -0.09
N PRO A 85 -10.99 -5.96 0.64
CA PRO A 85 -11.42 -4.57 0.53
C PRO A 85 -10.65 -3.58 1.38
N PHE A 86 -9.87 -4.03 2.36
CA PHE A 86 -9.14 -3.15 3.25
C PHE A 86 -7.65 -3.19 2.97
N LEU A 87 -7.07 -2.01 2.73
CA LEU A 87 -5.63 -1.81 2.62
C LEU A 87 -5.13 -1.20 3.93
N VAL A 88 -4.15 -1.84 4.55
CA VAL A 88 -3.57 -1.38 5.80
C VAL A 88 -2.06 -1.21 5.62
N MET A 89 -1.55 -0.07 6.05
CA MET A 89 -0.13 0.24 5.99
C MET A 89 0.37 0.64 7.37
N ILE A 90 1.48 0.04 7.77
CA ILE A 90 2.19 0.41 9.00
C ILE A 90 3.42 1.20 8.57
N ILE A 91 3.37 2.50 8.73
CA ILE A 91 4.39 3.44 8.27
C ILE A 91 4.75 4.46 9.34
N LYS A 92 5.96 5.00 9.25
CA LYS A 92 6.43 6.08 10.10
C LYS A 92 6.40 7.40 9.37
N ASN A 93 5.81 8.39 10.00
CA ASN A 93 5.84 9.78 9.56
C ASN A 93 7.22 10.36 9.84
N LEU A 94 7.92 10.80 8.78
CA LEU A 94 9.23 11.44 8.90
C LEU A 94 9.14 12.98 8.89
N LYS A 95 7.92 13.52 9.05
CA LYS A 95 7.63 14.98 9.06
C LYS A 95 8.05 15.65 7.74
N LYS A 96 7.89 14.92 6.64
CA LYS A 96 8.16 15.38 5.27
C LYS A 96 6.96 15.07 4.38
N TYR A 97 6.97 15.57 3.15
CA TYR A 97 5.95 15.22 2.17
C TYR A 97 5.93 13.71 1.96
N PHE A 98 4.74 13.17 1.93
CA PHE A 98 4.47 11.76 1.72
C PHE A 98 3.24 11.59 0.86
N THR A 99 3.31 10.68 -0.10
CA THR A 99 2.20 10.35 -1.01
C THR A 99 2.14 8.85 -1.21
N PHE A 100 0.94 8.31 -1.29
CA PHE A 100 0.77 6.97 -1.81
C PHE A 100 -0.41 6.93 -2.79
N GLU A 101 -0.40 5.90 -3.65
CA GLU A 101 -1.46 5.67 -4.62
C GLU A 101 -1.90 4.21 -4.57
N VAL A 102 -3.20 4.00 -4.79
CA VAL A 102 -3.76 2.68 -5.04
C VAL A 102 -4.64 2.75 -6.26
N GLN A 103 -4.47 1.81 -7.17
CA GLN A 103 -5.30 1.68 -8.37
C GLN A 103 -6.22 0.48 -8.20
N VAL A 104 -7.51 0.71 -8.38
CA VAL A 104 -8.54 -0.30 -8.23
C VAL A 104 -9.34 -0.44 -9.52
N LEU A 105 -10.00 -1.59 -9.68
CA LEU A 105 -10.97 -1.84 -10.73
C LEU A 105 -12.36 -1.83 -10.11
N ASP A 106 -13.29 -1.09 -10.74
CA ASP A 106 -14.66 -1.07 -10.28
C ASP A 106 -15.57 -2.01 -11.12
N ASP A 107 -16.82 -2.14 -10.73
CA ASP A 107 -17.78 -3.05 -11.39
C ASP A 107 -18.27 -2.54 -12.75
N LYS A 108 -17.87 -1.33 -13.14
CA LYS A 108 -18.05 -0.82 -14.50
C LYS A 108 -16.83 -1.06 -15.38
N ASN A 109 -15.88 -1.87 -14.89
CA ASN A 109 -14.62 -2.19 -15.57
C ASN A 109 -13.75 -0.97 -15.82
N VAL A 110 -13.84 0.04 -14.96
CA VAL A 110 -13.04 1.27 -15.02
C VAL A 110 -11.94 1.21 -13.97
N ARG A 111 -10.74 1.61 -14.37
CA ARG A 111 -9.59 1.74 -13.48
C ARG A 111 -9.67 3.07 -12.77
N ARG A 112 -9.73 3.05 -11.43
CA ARG A 112 -9.79 4.24 -10.60
C ARG A 112 -8.53 4.31 -9.76
N ARG A 113 -7.94 5.51 -9.67
CA ARG A 113 -6.74 5.75 -8.87
C ARG A 113 -7.10 6.64 -7.70
N PHE A 114 -6.68 6.23 -6.51
CA PHE A 114 -6.78 7.05 -5.29
C PHE A 114 -5.37 7.45 -4.89
N ARG A 115 -5.16 8.77 -4.79
CA ARG A 115 -3.88 9.34 -4.35
C ARG A 115 -4.11 10.11 -3.05
N ALA A 116 -3.41 9.73 -2.00
CA ALA A 116 -3.47 10.41 -0.71
C ALA A 116 -2.11 11.04 -0.39
N SER A 117 -2.15 12.28 0.09
CA SER A 117 -0.95 13.05 0.40
C SER A 117 -1.15 13.86 1.66
N ASN A 118 -0.09 13.99 2.46
CA ASN A 118 -0.12 14.82 3.67
C ASN A 118 -0.01 16.33 3.38
N TYR A 119 0.24 16.70 2.14
CA TYR A 119 0.27 18.10 1.69
C TYR A 119 -0.95 18.51 0.86
N GLN A 120 -1.87 17.59 0.62
CA GLN A 120 -3.14 17.87 -0.06
C GLN A 120 -4.12 18.48 0.94
N SER A 121 -4.80 19.57 0.56
CA SER A 121 -5.71 20.26 1.48
C SER A 121 -7.17 19.88 1.30
N THR A 122 -7.56 19.46 0.09
CA THR A 122 -8.96 19.15 -0.24
C THR A 122 -9.05 17.88 -1.07
N THR A 123 -10.23 17.24 -1.03
CA THR A 123 -10.53 16.10 -1.89
C THR A 123 -10.96 16.60 -3.27
N ARG A 124 -10.36 16.02 -4.32
CA ARG A 124 -10.73 16.30 -5.72
C ARG A 124 -11.03 15.01 -6.43
N VAL A 125 -12.24 14.87 -6.93
CA VAL A 125 -12.69 13.71 -7.68
C VAL A 125 -12.68 14.03 -9.15
N LYS A 126 -11.87 13.30 -9.93
CA LYS A 126 -11.87 13.32 -11.38
C LYS A 126 -12.21 11.92 -11.89
N PRO A 127 -12.59 11.75 -13.18
CA PRO A 127 -13.08 10.44 -13.66
C PRO A 127 -12.13 9.26 -13.39
N PHE A 128 -10.81 9.46 -13.46
CA PHE A 128 -9.85 8.38 -13.31
C PHE A 128 -8.95 8.51 -12.10
N ILE A 129 -8.99 9.63 -11.39
CA ILE A 129 -8.18 9.85 -10.22
C ILE A 129 -8.94 10.68 -9.18
N CYS A 130 -8.87 10.23 -7.94
CA CYS A 130 -9.36 10.95 -6.78
C CYS A 130 -8.15 11.27 -5.90
N THR A 131 -7.88 12.56 -5.69
CA THR A 131 -6.83 13.01 -4.77
C THR A 131 -7.47 13.42 -3.45
N MET A 132 -6.84 13.02 -2.34
CA MET A 132 -7.42 13.27 -1.02
C MET A 132 -6.34 13.62 -0.01
N PRO A 133 -6.71 14.42 1.02
CA PRO A 133 -5.80 14.68 2.13
C PRO A 133 -5.63 13.44 3.00
N MET A 134 -4.45 13.33 3.57
CA MET A 134 -4.13 12.30 4.55
C MET A 134 -3.37 12.94 5.71
N ARG A 135 -3.81 12.66 6.92
CA ARG A 135 -3.18 13.17 8.12
C ARG A 135 -2.41 12.05 8.80
N LEU A 136 -1.14 12.32 9.10
CA LEU A 136 -0.29 11.41 9.86
C LEU A 136 0.02 12.00 11.23
N ASP A 137 -0.08 11.15 12.25
CA ASP A 137 0.44 11.49 13.58
C ASP A 137 1.96 11.39 13.58
N ASP A 138 2.61 12.00 14.56
CA ASP A 138 4.05 11.83 14.74
C ASP A 138 4.40 10.38 15.03
N GLY A 139 5.51 9.92 14.46
CA GLY A 139 5.98 8.55 14.64
C GLY A 139 5.24 7.54 13.78
N TRP A 140 5.02 6.36 14.34
CA TRP A 140 4.42 5.23 13.61
C TRP A 140 2.90 5.34 13.54
N ASN A 141 2.35 5.03 12.37
CA ASN A 141 0.93 5.06 12.07
C ASN A 141 0.47 3.73 11.50
N GLN A 142 -0.74 3.34 11.85
CA GLN A 142 -1.48 2.29 11.15
C GLN A 142 -2.56 2.98 10.33
N ILE A 143 -2.38 2.99 9.02
CA ILE A 143 -3.30 3.66 8.09
C ILE A 143 -4.20 2.60 7.48
N GLN A 144 -5.51 2.81 7.56
CA GLN A 144 -6.51 1.86 7.08
C GLN A 144 -7.38 2.52 6.01
N PHE A 145 -7.49 1.86 4.85
CA PHE A 145 -8.32 2.33 3.75
C PHE A 145 -9.40 1.31 3.43
N ASN A 146 -10.63 1.73 3.51
CA ASN A 146 -11.77 0.97 3.02
C ASN A 146 -11.97 1.28 1.55
N LEU A 147 -11.41 0.45 0.68
CA LEU A 147 -11.41 0.68 -0.76
C LEU A 147 -12.81 0.58 -1.36
N SER A 148 -13.68 -0.27 -0.80
CA SER A 148 -15.08 -0.35 -1.20
C SER A 148 -15.82 0.95 -0.91
N ASP A 149 -15.61 1.51 0.27
CA ASP A 149 -16.24 2.77 0.67
C ASP A 149 -15.75 3.94 -0.18
N PHE A 150 -14.45 4.04 -0.41
CA PHE A 150 -13.87 5.10 -1.25
C PHE A 150 -14.39 5.05 -2.68
N THR A 151 -14.46 3.86 -3.27
CA THR A 151 -14.97 3.68 -4.64
C THR A 151 -16.44 4.10 -4.74
N ARG A 152 -17.24 3.72 -3.75
CA ARG A 152 -18.66 4.08 -3.70
C ARG A 152 -18.86 5.59 -3.52
N ARG A 153 -18.14 6.19 -2.60
CA ARG A 153 -18.26 7.64 -2.32
C ARG A 153 -17.79 8.49 -3.48
N ALA A 154 -16.66 8.14 -4.09
CA ALA A 154 -16.09 8.94 -5.16
C ALA A 154 -16.81 8.77 -6.49
N TYR A 155 -17.21 7.53 -6.81
CA TYR A 155 -17.67 7.18 -8.16
C TYR A 155 -19.04 6.53 -8.21
N GLY A 156 -19.64 6.19 -7.07
CA GLY A 156 -20.94 5.51 -7.03
C GLY A 156 -20.89 4.10 -7.58
N THR A 157 -19.71 3.50 -7.70
CA THR A 157 -19.50 2.15 -8.22
C THR A 157 -19.00 1.22 -7.11
N ASN A 158 -18.93 -0.08 -7.41
CA ASN A 158 -18.47 -1.07 -6.44
C ASN A 158 -17.03 -1.48 -6.74
N TYR A 159 -16.25 -1.61 -5.67
CA TYR A 159 -14.89 -2.12 -5.73
C TYR A 159 -14.89 -3.60 -6.14
N VAL A 160 -14.02 -3.94 -7.08
CA VAL A 160 -13.82 -5.33 -7.53
C VAL A 160 -12.49 -5.87 -7.04
N GLU A 161 -11.40 -5.18 -7.34
CA GLU A 161 -10.06 -5.62 -6.95
C GLU A 161 -9.06 -4.48 -7.01
N THR A 162 -7.94 -4.64 -6.28
CA THR A 162 -6.80 -3.74 -6.38
C THR A 162 -5.85 -4.21 -7.47
N LEU A 163 -5.48 -3.29 -8.34
CA LEU A 163 -4.60 -3.55 -9.47
C LEU A 163 -3.14 -3.24 -9.15
N ARG A 164 -2.89 -2.13 -8.42
CA ARG A 164 -1.53 -1.64 -8.16
C ARG A 164 -1.50 -0.80 -6.90
N VAL A 165 -0.38 -0.89 -6.17
CA VAL A 165 -0.08 -0.02 -5.02
C VAL A 165 1.26 0.66 -5.28
N GLN A 166 1.34 1.96 -5.00
CA GLN A 166 2.55 2.76 -5.19
C GLN A 166 2.78 3.63 -3.97
N ILE A 167 3.96 3.52 -3.38
CA ILE A 167 4.34 4.28 -2.18
C ILE A 167 5.47 5.22 -2.57
N HIS A 168 5.25 6.50 -2.38
CA HIS A 168 6.26 7.53 -2.61
C HIS A 168 7.02 7.85 -1.32
N ALA A 169 8.19 8.49 -1.45
CA ALA A 169 8.92 9.06 -0.31
C ALA A 169 8.03 10.12 0.37
N ASN A 170 8.18 10.42 1.62
CA ASN A 170 9.22 10.01 2.55
C ASN A 170 8.56 9.23 3.68
N CYS A 171 9.03 8.03 3.96
CA CYS A 171 8.47 7.21 5.03
C CYS A 171 9.39 6.06 5.39
N ARG A 172 9.12 5.44 6.52
CA ARG A 172 9.59 4.10 6.84
C ARG A 172 8.42 3.16 6.82
N ILE A 173 8.61 1.95 6.30
CA ILE A 173 7.54 0.97 6.11
C ILE A 173 7.91 -0.28 6.87
N ARG A 174 6.99 -0.75 7.72
CA ARG A 174 7.11 -2.04 8.38
C ARG A 174 6.32 -3.12 7.66
N ARG A 175 5.06 -2.84 7.32
CA ARG A 175 4.18 -3.81 6.66
C ARG A 175 3.12 -3.10 5.84
N ILE A 176 2.78 -3.70 4.71
CA ILE A 176 1.61 -3.35 3.91
C ILE A 176 0.85 -4.64 3.67
N TYR A 177 -0.42 -4.66 4.03
CA TYR A 177 -1.26 -5.84 3.87
C TYR A 177 -2.70 -5.48 3.51
N PHE A 178 -3.41 -6.44 2.98
CA PHE A 178 -4.85 -6.37 2.75
C PHE A 178 -5.56 -7.29 3.74
N SER A 179 -6.79 -6.96 4.09
CA SER A 179 -7.62 -7.78 4.97
C SER A 179 -9.06 -7.79 4.51
N ASP A 180 -9.80 -8.82 4.93
CA ASP A 180 -11.21 -9.00 4.60
C ASP A 180 -12.12 -8.09 5.44
N ARG A 181 -11.66 -7.70 6.63
CA ARG A 181 -12.33 -6.77 7.53
C ARG A 181 -11.30 -6.01 8.35
N LEU A 182 -11.74 -4.98 9.05
CA LEU A 182 -10.90 -4.30 10.04
C LEU A 182 -10.94 -5.09 11.35
N TYR A 183 -9.76 -5.43 11.84
CA TYR A 183 -9.58 -6.17 13.08
C TYR A 183 -9.26 -5.22 14.21
N SER A 184 -9.79 -5.50 15.39
CA SER A 184 -9.39 -4.78 16.60
C SER A 184 -7.94 -5.12 16.95
N GLU A 185 -7.26 -4.26 17.72
CA GLU A 185 -5.88 -4.51 18.13
C GLU A 185 -5.74 -5.85 18.85
N GLU A 186 -6.76 -6.25 19.62
CA GLU A 186 -6.77 -7.53 20.33
C GLU A 186 -6.87 -8.73 19.40
N ASP A 187 -7.62 -8.60 18.30
CA ASP A 187 -7.86 -9.67 17.34
C ASP A 187 -6.75 -9.82 16.31
N LEU A 188 -5.86 -8.83 16.20
CA LEU A 188 -4.74 -8.89 15.27
C LEU A 188 -3.69 -9.90 15.76
N PRO A 189 -3.16 -10.76 14.85
CA PRO A 189 -1.95 -11.51 15.16
C PRO A 189 -0.81 -10.56 15.56
N PRO A 190 0.10 -10.98 16.46
CA PRO A 190 1.17 -10.10 16.96
C PRO A 190 1.98 -9.43 15.86
N GLU A 191 2.26 -10.13 14.78
CA GLU A 191 3.06 -9.61 13.65
C GLU A 191 2.37 -8.51 12.84
N PHE A 192 1.04 -8.32 13.01
CA PHE A 192 0.27 -7.27 12.35
C PHE A 192 0.00 -6.07 13.25
N LYS A 193 0.36 -6.14 14.52
CA LYS A 193 0.16 -5.02 15.44
C LYS A 193 1.12 -3.90 15.15
N LEU A 194 0.70 -2.66 15.43
CA LEU A 194 1.52 -1.47 15.20
C LEU A 194 2.82 -1.54 15.98
N PHE A 195 2.73 -1.91 17.25
CA PHE A 195 3.89 -2.08 18.10
C PHE A 195 4.01 -3.54 18.53
N LEU A 196 5.19 -4.11 18.31
CA LEU A 196 5.50 -5.38 18.94
C LEU A 196 5.65 -5.16 20.45
N PRO A 197 5.16 -6.12 21.27
CA PRO A 197 5.42 -6.03 22.70
C PRO A 197 6.92 -5.97 22.93
N ILE A 198 7.37 -4.95 23.67
CA ILE A 198 8.77 -4.89 24.09
C ILE A 198 8.93 -6.00 25.11
N GLN A 199 9.66 -7.01 24.75
CA GLN A 199 10.08 -8.04 25.68
C GLN A 199 11.15 -7.41 26.60
N LYS A 200 10.79 -7.22 27.84
CA LYS A 200 11.75 -6.87 28.88
C LYS A 200 12.54 -8.11 29.29
#